data_96e8a1a6f3566eca4e1a9d88d9aeba44
#
_entry.id   96e8a1a6f3566eca4e1a9d88d9aeba44
#
_cell.length_a   1.000
_cell.length_b   1.000
_cell.length_c   1.000
_cell.angle_alpha   90.00
_cell.angle_beta   90.00
_cell.angle_gamma   90.00
#
_symmetry.space_group_name_H-M   'P 1'
#
loop_
_entity.id
_entity.type
_entity.pdbx_description
1 polymer ?
#
loop_
_entity_poly.entity_id
_entity_poly.type
_entity_poly.pdbx_seq_one_letter_code
_entity_poly.pdbx_strand_id
1 'polypeptide(L)'
;MKKERTCNTFEGKLLDETHVEFLGCSFECSPVQGIGLEMPVTVEVDFQNVILEDNEEDGRLTGEVKFILYKGNHYHLTVFTDWDEDIFVDTSDVWDDGDRVGIRIAPENIKVIKR
;
A
#
# COMPACT_ATOMS: atom_id res chain seq x y z
N MET A 1 -6.53 -18.21 -19.60
CA MET A 1 -5.32 -17.41 -19.41
C MET A 1 -5.32 -16.81 -18.02
N LYS A 2 -4.21 -16.97 -17.34
CA LYS A 2 -4.09 -16.49 -15.96
C LYS A 2 -3.80 -14.99 -15.94
N LYS A 3 -4.66 -14.23 -15.32
CA LYS A 3 -4.48 -12.78 -15.23
C LYS A 3 -3.44 -12.46 -14.15
N GLU A 4 -2.43 -11.68 -14.49
CA GLU A 4 -1.40 -11.30 -13.56
C GLU A 4 -1.97 -10.31 -12.53
N ARG A 5 -1.58 -10.50 -11.28
CA ARG A 5 -2.00 -9.61 -10.19
C ARG A 5 -1.24 -8.29 -10.29
N THR A 6 -1.95 -7.18 -10.20
CA THR A 6 -1.38 -5.84 -10.31
C THR A 6 -1.64 -4.95 -9.11
N CYS A 7 -2.35 -5.44 -8.11
CA CYS A 7 -2.66 -4.63 -6.93
C CYS A 7 -2.50 -5.42 -5.64
N ASN A 8 -2.19 -4.65 -4.58
CA ASN A 8 -2.21 -5.16 -3.21
C ASN A 8 -3.65 -5.17 -2.72
N THR A 9 -3.99 -6.18 -1.93
CA THR A 9 -5.31 -6.29 -1.32
C THR A 9 -5.14 -6.50 0.18
N PHE A 10 -5.81 -5.68 0.97
CA PHE A 10 -5.73 -5.74 2.42
C PHE A 10 -7.12 -5.76 3.03
N GLU A 11 -7.22 -6.37 4.19
CA GLU A 11 -8.41 -6.21 5.02
C GLU A 11 -8.28 -4.91 5.79
N GLY A 12 -9.34 -4.12 5.81
CA GLY A 12 -9.34 -2.84 6.47
C GLY A 12 -10.64 -2.55 7.18
N LYS A 13 -10.67 -1.39 7.80
CA LYS A 13 -11.81 -0.91 8.56
C LYS A 13 -12.00 0.56 8.26
N LEU A 14 -13.19 0.93 7.84
CA LEU A 14 -13.51 2.33 7.54
C LEU A 14 -13.73 3.08 8.86
N LEU A 15 -12.93 4.11 9.09
CA LEU A 15 -13.01 4.91 10.32
C LEU A 15 -14.02 6.05 10.18
N ASP A 16 -14.05 6.68 9.01
CA ASP A 16 -15.04 7.70 8.65
C ASP A 16 -15.06 7.83 7.12
N GLU A 17 -15.75 8.82 6.59
CA GLU A 17 -15.91 8.98 5.15
C GLU A 17 -14.61 9.14 4.38
N THR A 18 -13.55 9.61 5.04
CA THR A 18 -12.29 9.95 4.39
C THR A 18 -11.09 9.25 5.00
N HIS A 19 -11.30 8.31 5.93
CA HIS A 19 -10.19 7.59 6.58
C HIS A 19 -10.48 6.11 6.67
N VAL A 20 -9.48 5.32 6.34
CA VAL A 20 -9.55 3.85 6.41
C VAL A 20 -8.32 3.35 7.15
N GLU A 21 -8.50 2.33 7.98
CA GLU A 21 -7.41 1.68 8.70
C GLU A 21 -7.04 0.38 8.01
N PHE A 22 -5.77 0.22 7.69
CA PHE A 22 -5.20 -1.05 7.24
C PHE A 22 -3.70 -1.03 7.52
N LEU A 23 -3.09 -2.19 7.58
CA LEU A 23 -1.66 -2.32 7.94
C LEU A 23 -1.31 -1.63 9.26
N GLY A 24 -2.25 -1.60 10.20
CA GLY A 24 -2.03 -1.01 11.52
C GLY A 24 -1.99 0.51 11.55
N CYS A 25 -2.32 1.18 10.45
CA CYS A 25 -2.29 2.63 10.35
C CYS A 25 -3.57 3.16 9.74
N SER A 26 -3.94 4.40 10.10
CA SER A 26 -5.04 5.07 9.42
C SER A 26 -4.48 5.83 8.21
N PHE A 27 -5.21 5.74 7.10
CA PHE A 27 -4.85 6.43 5.86
C PHE A 27 -6.00 7.31 5.44
N GLU A 28 -5.69 8.47 4.89
CA GLU A 28 -6.70 9.30 4.24
C GLU A 28 -7.05 8.68 2.89
N CYS A 29 -8.32 8.61 2.57
CA CYS A 29 -8.80 8.11 1.28
C CYS A 29 -9.83 9.06 0.70
N SER A 30 -10.19 8.84 -0.57
CA SER A 30 -11.26 9.62 -1.19
C SER A 30 -12.58 9.36 -0.47
N PRO A 31 -13.49 10.33 -0.40
CA PRO A 31 -14.75 10.16 0.32
C PRO A 31 -15.51 8.91 -0.11
N VAL A 32 -15.95 8.13 0.87
CA VAL A 32 -16.71 6.89 0.66
C VAL A 32 -18.12 7.10 1.17
N GLN A 33 -19.10 6.86 0.31
CA GLN A 33 -20.52 7.07 0.65
C GLN A 33 -21.23 5.74 0.87
N GLY A 34 -22.27 5.79 1.68
CA GLY A 34 -23.14 4.63 1.88
C GLY A 34 -22.56 3.54 2.75
N ILE A 35 -21.46 3.83 3.45
CA ILE A 35 -20.81 2.87 4.35
C ILE A 35 -20.83 3.44 5.76
N GLY A 36 -21.24 2.62 6.73
CA GLY A 36 -21.26 3.03 8.14
C GLY A 36 -19.86 3.07 8.74
N LEU A 37 -19.74 3.75 9.88
CA LEU A 37 -18.49 3.84 10.62
C LEU A 37 -18.06 2.47 11.13
N GLU A 38 -16.75 2.25 11.15
CA GLU A 38 -16.12 1.03 11.65
C GLU A 38 -16.52 -0.25 10.90
N MET A 39 -16.99 -0.10 9.66
CA MET A 39 -17.33 -1.26 8.84
C MET A 39 -16.08 -1.93 8.26
N PRO A 40 -16.06 -3.28 8.24
CA PRO A 40 -14.97 -3.98 7.57
C PRO A 40 -15.06 -3.75 6.06
N VAL A 41 -13.93 -3.48 5.45
CA VAL A 41 -13.82 -3.22 4.01
C VAL A 41 -12.62 -3.94 3.44
N THR A 42 -12.57 -4.06 2.12
CA THR A 42 -11.38 -4.49 1.41
C THR A 42 -10.71 -3.26 0.83
N VAL A 43 -9.39 -3.18 0.99
CA VAL A 43 -8.59 -2.07 0.47
C VAL A 43 -7.72 -2.58 -0.65
N GLU A 44 -7.74 -1.92 -1.80
CA GLU A 44 -6.87 -2.24 -2.93
C GLU A 44 -6.01 -1.05 -3.29
N VAL A 45 -4.72 -1.31 -3.50
CA VAL A 45 -3.74 -0.31 -3.92
C VAL A 45 -2.90 -0.92 -5.03
N ASP A 46 -2.89 -0.28 -6.20
CA ASP A 46 -2.07 -0.75 -7.31
C ASP A 46 -0.59 -0.70 -6.95
N PHE A 47 0.19 -1.68 -7.41
CA PHE A 47 1.62 -1.76 -7.11
C PHE A 47 2.35 -0.48 -7.49
N GLN A 48 1.96 0.14 -8.61
CA GLN A 48 2.62 1.36 -9.10
C GLN A 48 2.25 2.60 -8.30
N ASN A 49 1.23 2.54 -7.46
CA ASN A 49 0.75 3.68 -6.69
C ASN A 49 1.27 3.70 -5.26
N VAL A 50 2.10 2.73 -4.88
CA VAL A 50 2.78 2.74 -3.60
C VAL A 50 4.05 3.56 -3.75
N ILE A 51 4.24 4.57 -2.90
CA ILE A 51 5.38 5.47 -2.96
C ILE A 51 6.33 5.14 -1.83
N LEU A 52 7.60 4.92 -2.18
CA LEU A 52 8.65 4.67 -1.19
C LEU A 52 9.48 5.93 -1.01
N GLU A 53 9.72 6.30 0.25
CA GLU A 53 10.51 7.46 0.63
C GLU A 53 11.80 7.00 1.30
N ASP A 54 12.92 7.67 0.99
CA ASP A 54 14.22 7.40 1.62
C ASP A 54 14.16 7.61 3.12
N ASN A 55 13.42 8.63 3.53
CA ASN A 55 13.26 8.96 4.95
C ASN A 55 12.01 8.28 5.46
N GLU A 56 12.17 7.39 6.45
CA GLU A 56 11.04 6.69 7.05
C GLU A 56 9.97 7.65 7.58
N GLU A 57 10.38 8.83 8.05
CA GLU A 57 9.48 9.82 8.62
C GLU A 57 8.53 10.43 7.58
N ASP A 58 8.89 10.38 6.30
CA ASP A 58 8.07 10.93 5.24
C ASP A 58 6.96 9.98 4.80
N GLY A 59 6.97 8.74 5.29
CA GLY A 59 5.93 7.76 5.01
C GLY A 59 4.89 7.71 6.10
N ARG A 60 3.74 7.15 5.76
CA ARG A 60 2.69 6.88 6.75
C ARG A 60 3.00 5.61 7.54
N LEU A 61 3.75 4.73 6.92
CA LEU A 61 4.08 3.40 7.40
C LEU A 61 5.54 3.16 7.06
N THR A 62 6.22 2.31 7.79
CA THR A 62 7.62 1.99 7.52
C THR A 62 7.78 0.51 7.21
N GLY A 63 8.87 0.19 6.50
CA GLY A 63 9.17 -1.17 6.15
C GLY A 63 10.59 -1.34 5.64
N GLU A 64 10.89 -2.57 5.23
CA GLU A 64 12.21 -2.93 4.74
C GLU A 64 12.08 -3.62 3.37
N VAL A 65 12.87 -3.17 2.40
CA VAL A 65 12.91 -3.77 1.07
C VAL A 65 13.58 -5.15 1.18
N LYS A 66 12.89 -6.20 0.74
CA LYS A 66 13.39 -7.58 0.89
C LYS A 66 13.69 -8.28 -0.41
N PHE A 67 12.81 -8.18 -1.39
CA PHE A 67 12.99 -8.85 -2.66
C PHE A 67 12.85 -7.86 -3.79
N ILE A 68 13.74 -7.98 -4.77
CA ILE A 68 13.80 -7.06 -5.90
C ILE A 68 13.83 -7.91 -7.18
N LEU A 69 12.85 -7.68 -8.06
CA LEU A 69 12.76 -8.38 -9.32
C LEU A 69 12.71 -7.35 -10.45
N TYR A 70 13.66 -7.40 -11.36
CA TYR A 70 13.66 -6.51 -12.52
C TYR A 70 12.73 -7.06 -13.60
N LYS A 71 11.80 -6.23 -14.05
CA LYS A 71 10.77 -6.61 -15.02
C LYS A 71 11.06 -6.10 -16.44
N GLY A 72 12.25 -5.61 -16.70
CA GLY A 72 12.64 -5.12 -18.02
C GLY A 72 12.55 -3.61 -18.18
N ASN A 73 11.61 -2.96 -17.53
CA ASN A 73 11.43 -1.52 -17.57
C ASN A 73 11.17 -0.90 -16.20
N HIS A 74 11.03 -1.73 -15.18
CA HIS A 74 10.82 -1.28 -13.81
C HIS A 74 11.19 -2.41 -12.85
N TYR A 75 11.18 -2.11 -11.56
CA TYR A 75 11.45 -3.10 -10.51
C TYR A 75 10.16 -3.43 -9.77
N HIS A 76 9.99 -4.70 -9.48
CA HIS A 76 8.92 -5.18 -8.60
C HIS A 76 9.55 -5.53 -7.26
N LEU A 77 9.15 -4.84 -6.22
CA LEU A 77 9.72 -4.98 -4.88
C LEU A 77 8.72 -5.63 -3.94
N THR A 78 9.24 -6.46 -3.03
CA THR A 78 8.49 -6.89 -1.86
C THR A 78 9.02 -6.13 -0.67
N VAL A 79 8.17 -5.40 0.02
CA VAL A 79 8.52 -4.62 1.20
C VAL A 79 7.83 -5.25 2.41
N PHE A 80 8.63 -5.65 3.40
CA PHE A 80 8.11 -6.18 4.66
C PHE A 80 7.78 -4.99 5.55
N THR A 81 6.49 -4.76 5.75
CA THR A 81 6.07 -3.66 6.61
C THR A 81 6.32 -4.00 8.07
N ASP A 82 6.44 -2.98 8.91
CA ASP A 82 6.63 -3.17 10.35
C ASP A 82 5.38 -3.74 11.03
N TRP A 83 4.30 -3.97 10.28
CA TRP A 83 3.05 -4.56 10.77
C TRP A 83 2.89 -6.03 10.38
N ASP A 84 3.98 -6.73 10.06
CA ASP A 84 3.98 -8.16 9.72
C ASP A 84 3.19 -8.52 8.46
N GLU A 85 2.97 -7.58 7.57
CA GLU A 85 2.37 -7.84 6.27
C GLU A 85 3.27 -7.31 5.18
N ASP A 86 3.21 -7.96 4.02
CA ASP A 86 4.00 -7.54 2.85
C ASP A 86 3.19 -6.57 2.00
N ILE A 87 3.88 -5.58 1.43
CA ILE A 87 3.30 -4.74 0.41
C ILE A 87 4.18 -4.82 -0.83
N PHE A 88 3.55 -4.92 -2.00
CA PHE A 88 4.26 -5.04 -3.27
C PHE A 88 4.26 -3.68 -3.97
N VAL A 89 5.39 -3.35 -4.58
CA VAL A 89 5.62 -2.02 -5.17
C VAL A 89 6.26 -2.18 -6.54
N ASP A 90 5.69 -1.49 -7.54
CA ASP A 90 6.33 -1.36 -8.85
C ASP A 90 6.88 0.05 -8.95
N THR A 91 8.18 0.17 -9.19
CA THR A 91 8.85 1.46 -9.26
C THR A 91 10.00 1.44 -10.25
N SER A 92 10.30 2.59 -10.84
CA SER A 92 11.50 2.76 -11.67
C SER A 92 12.72 3.16 -10.83
N ASP A 93 12.52 3.47 -9.56
CA ASP A 93 13.61 3.84 -8.66
C ASP A 93 14.42 2.61 -8.26
N VAL A 94 15.70 2.83 -8.01
CA VAL A 94 16.61 1.75 -7.59
C VAL A 94 16.68 1.72 -6.07
N TRP A 95 16.33 0.57 -5.49
CA TRP A 95 16.41 0.31 -4.06
C TRP A 95 17.26 -0.94 -3.83
N ASP A 96 17.84 -1.05 -2.66
CA ASP A 96 18.66 -2.21 -2.29
C ASP A 96 17.93 -3.07 -1.26
N ASP A 97 18.22 -4.37 -1.30
CA ASP A 97 17.73 -5.30 -0.28
C ASP A 97 18.21 -4.84 1.09
N GLY A 98 17.27 -4.71 2.02
CA GLY A 98 17.57 -4.24 3.37
C GLY A 98 17.36 -2.76 3.58
N ASP A 99 17.07 -1.99 2.52
CA ASP A 99 16.79 -0.55 2.69
C ASP A 99 15.57 -0.35 3.54
N ARG A 100 15.67 0.55 4.51
CA ARG A 100 14.52 1.00 5.29
C ARG A 100 13.86 2.13 4.55
N VAL A 101 12.53 2.07 4.45
CA VAL A 101 11.77 3.03 3.66
C VAL A 101 10.53 3.48 4.42
N GLY A 102 10.08 4.70 4.11
CA GLY A 102 8.74 5.15 4.44
C GLY A 102 7.82 4.76 3.29
N ILE A 103 6.60 4.38 3.61
CA ILE A 103 5.60 3.95 2.63
C ILE A 103 4.47 4.95 2.63
N ARG A 104 4.15 5.50 1.46
CA ARG A 104 3.12 6.51 1.32
C ARG A 104 2.20 6.15 0.16
N ILE A 105 0.92 6.42 0.31
CA ILE A 105 -0.09 6.16 -0.72
C ILE A 105 -0.99 7.39 -0.78
N ALA A 106 -1.13 7.97 -1.97
CA ALA A 106 -2.02 9.11 -2.15
C ALA A 106 -3.47 8.69 -1.90
N PRO A 107 -4.30 9.55 -1.28
CA PRO A 107 -5.69 9.21 -0.96
C PRO A 107 -6.50 8.71 -2.14
N GLU A 108 -6.35 9.32 -3.31
CA GLU A 108 -7.09 8.93 -4.52
C GLU A 108 -6.69 7.55 -5.05
N ASN A 109 -5.58 6.99 -4.59
CA ASN A 109 -5.08 5.69 -5.03
C ASN A 109 -5.41 4.56 -4.05
N ILE A 110 -6.15 4.87 -3.00
CA ILE A 110 -6.64 3.87 -2.05
C ILE A 110 -8.09 3.55 -2.42
N LYS A 111 -8.31 2.34 -2.92
CA LYS A 111 -9.64 1.90 -3.30
C LYS A 111 -10.28 1.17 -2.13
N VAL A 112 -11.40 1.66 -1.66
CA VAL A 112 -12.15 1.05 -0.56
C VAL A 112 -13.34 0.32 -1.16
N ILE A 113 -13.39 -0.99 -0.94
CA ILE A 113 -14.40 -1.85 -1.50
C ILE A 113 -15.26 -2.39 -0.37
N LYS A 114 -16.54 -2.17 -0.49
CA LYS A 114 -17.51 -2.65 0.48
C LYS A 114 -17.59 -4.17 0.43
N ARG A 115 -17.57 -4.79 1.58
CA ARG A 115 -17.75 -6.23 1.71
C ARG A 115 -19.20 -6.66 1.67
#